data_ece215b9cade62f9358e9804677e588b
#
_entry.id   ece215b9cade62f9358e9804677e588b
#
_cell.length_a   1.000
_cell.length_b   1.000
_cell.length_c   1.000
_cell.angle_alpha   90.00
_cell.angle_beta   90.00
_cell.angle_gamma   90.00
#
_symmetry.space_group_name_H-M   'P 1'
#
loop_
_entity.id
_entity.type
_entity.pdbx_description
1 polymer ?
#
loop_
_entity_poly.entity_id
_entity_poly.type
_entity_poly.pdbx_seq_one_letter_code
_entity_poly.pdbx_strand_id
1 'polypeptide(L)'
;MEDGGFMSGDFIYNRIYSELRQRIERGELLPGSRLETEMELRQLYGVSRETVRRALAMLESDGYIVRKVSSGTFVRAQKTQYAASSYHESFTEQMRRQGKRPSSDIRSIEMLTELPPQIAAALQLHDGERVYCLKRVRQADGIPMAYEIAYIRQSLCPNLHTLLLDDTSLYCLYEDHYHLHMDTIEMKMEAITADSHLQKLLNLKGSMAVLKMTSVMHLSDSTPLYYVICYHAGDKYEYTTTMPRHL
;
A
#
# COMPACT_ATOMS: atom_id res chain seq x y z
N MET A 1 50.45 20.96 -3.40
CA MET A 1 50.13 21.19 -2.00
C MET A 1 48.69 21.70 -1.93
N GLU A 2 47.93 20.97 -1.16
CA GLU A 2 46.56 21.29 -0.69
C GLU A 2 45.44 21.29 -1.71
N ASP A 3 44.92 20.10 -1.92
CA ASP A 3 43.57 19.90 -2.33
C ASP A 3 42.97 18.79 -1.43
N GLY A 4 42.28 19.16 -0.39
CA GLY A 4 41.75 18.18 0.57
C GLY A 4 40.91 18.81 1.66
N GLY A 5 39.68 19.22 1.37
CA GLY A 5 38.88 19.82 2.46
C GLY A 5 37.39 19.95 2.28
N PHE A 6 36.77 19.65 1.13
CA PHE A 6 35.35 19.94 0.91
C PHE A 6 34.43 18.74 0.58
N MET A 7 34.95 17.54 0.53
CA MET A 7 34.18 16.33 0.16
C MET A 7 33.73 15.47 1.34
N SER A 8 34.13 15.77 2.58
CA SER A 8 33.89 14.92 3.75
C SER A 8 32.53 15.06 4.41
N GLY A 9 31.94 16.26 4.42
CA GLY A 9 30.68 16.53 5.13
C GLY A 9 29.44 15.97 4.45
N ASP A 10 29.37 16.03 3.13
CA ASP A 10 28.21 15.60 2.35
C ASP A 10 28.06 14.08 2.29
N PHE A 11 29.13 13.33 2.41
CA PHE A 11 29.10 11.86 2.49
C PHE A 11 28.63 11.35 3.85
N ILE A 12 28.95 12.03 4.93
CA ILE A 12 28.71 11.52 6.29
C ILE A 12 27.24 11.63 6.68
N TYR A 13 26.55 12.75 6.43
CA TYR A 13 25.12 12.85 6.76
C TYR A 13 24.28 11.93 5.87
N ASN A 14 24.65 11.73 4.59
CA ASN A 14 23.99 10.78 3.72
C ASN A 14 24.14 9.34 4.21
N ARG A 15 25.31 8.99 4.75
CA ARG A 15 25.54 7.67 5.36
C ARG A 15 24.64 7.46 6.58
N ILE A 16 24.57 8.45 7.49
CA ILE A 16 23.68 8.40 8.67
C ILE A 16 22.22 8.29 8.25
N TYR A 17 21.79 9.10 7.28
CA TYR A 17 20.47 9.03 6.70
C TYR A 17 20.16 7.62 6.16
N SER A 18 21.05 7.07 5.32
CA SER A 18 20.85 5.76 4.70
C SER A 18 20.80 4.63 5.72
N GLU A 19 21.65 4.66 6.75
CA GLU A 19 21.69 3.66 7.81
C GLU A 19 20.44 3.68 8.68
N LEU A 20 20.01 4.85 9.15
CA LEU A 20 18.78 4.99 9.94
C LEU A 20 17.55 4.62 9.12
N ARG A 21 17.50 5.02 7.86
CA ARG A 21 16.45 4.63 6.91
C ARG A 21 16.38 3.10 6.78
N GLN A 22 17.51 2.42 6.55
CA GLN A 22 17.54 0.96 6.46
C GLN A 22 17.10 0.27 7.75
N ARG A 23 17.47 0.79 8.93
CA ARG A 23 17.01 0.27 10.23
C ARG A 23 15.49 0.38 10.39
N ILE A 24 14.90 1.48 9.91
CA ILE A 24 13.44 1.67 9.89
C ILE A 24 12.78 0.70 8.89
N GLU A 25 13.31 0.60 7.68
CA GLU A 25 12.78 -0.27 6.61
C GLU A 25 12.88 -1.76 6.96
N ARG A 26 13.93 -2.17 7.70
CA ARG A 26 14.10 -3.55 8.20
C ARG A 26 13.28 -3.85 9.46
N GLY A 27 12.59 -2.84 10.02
CA GLY A 27 11.80 -3.01 11.24
C GLY A 27 12.63 -3.11 12.53
N GLU A 28 13.92 -2.79 12.48
CA GLU A 28 14.78 -2.69 13.68
C GLU A 28 14.35 -1.50 14.56
N LEU A 29 13.84 -0.45 13.92
CA LEU A 29 13.20 0.70 14.56
C LEU A 29 11.72 0.67 14.23
N LEU A 30 10.91 0.31 15.21
CA LEU A 30 9.47 0.12 15.02
C LEU A 30 8.71 1.45 14.87
N PRO A 31 7.62 1.50 14.10
CA PRO A 31 6.73 2.66 14.05
C PRO A 31 6.26 3.08 15.42
N GLY A 32 6.38 4.38 15.73
CA GLY A 32 6.04 4.95 17.03
C GLY A 32 7.15 4.83 18.08
N SER A 33 8.23 4.07 17.83
CA SER A 33 9.38 4.05 18.71
C SER A 33 10.12 5.38 18.70
N ARG A 34 10.74 5.71 19.83
CA ARG A 34 11.59 6.89 19.92
C ARG A 34 12.95 6.62 19.30
N LEU A 35 13.38 7.52 18.43
CA LEU A 35 14.73 7.52 17.87
C LEU A 35 15.72 8.05 18.90
N GLU A 36 16.97 7.66 18.78
CA GLU A 36 18.07 8.20 19.56
C GLU A 36 18.12 9.74 19.44
N THR A 37 18.48 10.41 20.52
CA THR A 37 18.58 11.88 20.56
C THR A 37 19.72 12.38 19.67
N GLU A 38 19.69 13.65 19.28
CA GLU A 38 20.79 14.29 18.52
C GLU A 38 22.16 14.10 19.22
N MET A 39 22.17 14.07 20.55
CA MET A 39 23.38 13.92 21.34
C MET A 39 23.91 12.47 21.29
N GLU A 40 23.01 11.50 21.43
CA GLU A 40 23.35 10.08 21.33
C GLU A 40 23.84 9.72 19.92
N LEU A 41 23.15 10.20 18.87
CA LEU A 41 23.59 10.00 17.49
C LEU A 41 24.94 10.66 17.20
N ARG A 42 25.22 11.85 17.78
CA ARG A 42 26.54 12.48 17.67
C ARG A 42 27.63 11.58 18.26
N GLN A 43 27.40 11.02 19.43
CA GLN A 43 28.35 10.11 20.08
C GLN A 43 28.54 8.82 19.30
N LEU A 44 27.43 8.24 18.83
CA LEU A 44 27.43 6.98 18.06
C LEU A 44 28.23 7.10 16.76
N TYR A 45 28.01 8.19 16.02
CA TYR A 45 28.63 8.39 14.69
C TYR A 45 29.91 9.23 14.73
N GLY A 46 30.29 9.82 15.85
CA GLY A 46 31.50 10.64 15.99
C GLY A 46 31.48 11.92 15.14
N VAL A 47 30.31 12.54 14.94
CA VAL A 47 30.13 13.67 14.02
C VAL A 47 29.65 14.94 14.70
N SER A 48 29.60 16.05 13.94
CA SER A 48 29.08 17.33 14.43
C SER A 48 27.57 17.29 14.65
N ARG A 49 27.04 18.15 15.52
CA ARG A 49 25.58 18.31 15.73
C ARG A 49 24.87 18.68 14.43
N GLU A 50 25.48 19.52 13.62
CA GLU A 50 24.90 19.97 12.35
C GLU A 50 24.75 18.80 11.35
N THR A 51 25.73 17.91 11.28
CA THR A 51 25.68 16.70 10.44
C THR A 51 24.51 15.79 10.83
N VAL A 52 24.30 15.55 12.14
CA VAL A 52 23.15 14.78 12.63
C VAL A 52 21.83 15.48 12.30
N ARG A 53 21.73 16.78 12.55
CA ARG A 53 20.51 17.56 12.26
C ARG A 53 20.14 17.52 10.79
N ARG A 54 21.12 17.57 9.90
CA ARG A 54 20.91 17.48 8.44
C ARG A 54 20.38 16.10 8.04
N ALA A 55 20.95 15.03 8.56
CA ALA A 55 20.47 13.67 8.34
C ALA A 55 19.03 13.45 8.85
N LEU A 56 18.74 13.95 10.06
CA LEU A 56 17.40 13.85 10.63
C LEU A 56 16.39 14.74 9.90
N ALA A 57 16.79 15.89 9.37
CA ALA A 57 15.91 16.74 8.56
C ALA A 57 15.54 16.07 7.25
N MET A 58 16.46 15.34 6.64
CA MET A 58 16.17 14.52 5.44
C MET A 58 15.20 13.38 5.77
N LEU A 59 15.44 12.64 6.86
CA LEU A 59 14.51 11.58 7.30
C LEU A 59 13.10 12.12 7.61
N GLU A 60 13.01 13.33 8.17
CA GLU A 60 11.73 13.99 8.43
C GLU A 60 11.04 14.46 7.15
N SER A 61 11.81 15.07 6.22
CA SER A 61 11.32 15.46 4.89
C SER A 61 10.79 14.27 4.10
N ASP A 62 11.48 13.13 4.16
CA ASP A 62 11.10 11.90 3.48
C ASP A 62 10.05 11.08 4.26
N GLY A 63 9.57 11.62 5.40
CA GLY A 63 8.46 11.04 6.16
C GLY A 63 8.82 9.81 7.02
N TYR A 64 10.11 9.49 7.20
CA TYR A 64 10.56 8.37 8.04
C TYR A 64 10.40 8.64 9.54
N ILE A 65 10.52 9.91 9.94
CA ILE A 65 10.43 10.33 11.34
C ILE A 65 9.53 11.54 11.50
N VAL A 66 9.12 11.81 12.73
CA VAL A 66 8.42 13.03 13.14
C VAL A 66 9.05 13.59 14.41
N ARG A 67 9.31 14.89 14.44
CA ARG A 67 9.78 15.58 15.63
C ARG A 67 8.60 16.13 16.40
N LYS A 68 8.49 15.77 17.67
CA LYS A 68 7.49 16.32 18.59
C LYS A 68 8.16 17.26 19.55
N VAL A 69 7.71 18.52 19.57
CA VAL A 69 8.24 19.54 20.49
C VAL A 69 8.20 18.98 21.92
N SER A 70 9.30 19.12 22.64
CA SER A 70 9.49 18.63 24.02
C SER A 70 9.43 17.11 24.25
N SER A 71 9.08 16.31 23.25
CA SER A 71 8.92 14.85 23.39
C SER A 71 10.02 14.03 22.71
N GLY A 72 10.69 14.61 21.69
CA GLY A 72 11.76 13.95 20.94
C GLY A 72 11.38 13.59 19.51
N THR A 73 12.22 12.76 18.89
CA THR A 73 12.06 12.28 17.53
C THR A 73 11.50 10.86 17.58
N PHE A 74 10.50 10.57 16.75
CA PHE A 74 9.82 9.27 16.70
C PHE A 74 9.80 8.75 15.29
N VAL A 75 9.93 7.44 15.14
CA VAL A 75 9.75 6.75 13.86
C VAL A 75 8.28 6.88 13.42
N ARG A 76 8.07 7.36 12.22
CA ARG A 76 6.73 7.48 11.64
C ARG A 76 6.30 6.11 11.10
N ALA A 77 5.01 5.78 11.28
CA ALA A 77 4.44 4.68 10.53
C ALA A 77 4.52 5.05 9.05
N GLN A 78 5.34 4.33 8.30
CA GLN A 78 5.41 4.57 6.87
C GLN A 78 4.09 4.11 6.24
N LYS A 79 3.50 5.00 5.48
CA LYS A 79 2.38 4.63 4.65
C LYS A 79 2.87 3.71 3.54
N THR A 80 2.11 2.71 3.23
CA THR A 80 2.34 1.89 2.06
C THR A 80 2.20 2.77 0.82
N GLN A 81 3.30 2.99 0.11
CA GLN A 81 3.29 3.78 -1.13
C GLN A 81 2.68 2.94 -2.25
N TYR A 82 1.63 3.47 -2.85
CA TYR A 82 1.07 2.95 -4.08
C TYR A 82 1.67 3.77 -5.23
N ALA A 83 2.72 3.26 -5.88
CA ALA A 83 3.28 3.95 -7.05
C ALA A 83 2.37 3.70 -8.27
N ALA A 84 1.93 4.77 -8.91
CA ALA A 84 1.07 4.67 -10.10
C ALA A 84 1.71 3.96 -11.30
N SER A 85 3.04 3.88 -11.34
CA SER A 85 3.77 3.05 -12.31
C SER A 85 3.63 1.54 -12.05
N SER A 86 3.03 1.14 -10.92
CA SER A 86 2.81 -0.24 -10.49
C SER A 86 1.33 -0.62 -10.56
N TYR A 87 0.54 -0.08 -11.45
CA TYR A 87 -0.88 -0.45 -11.64
C TYR A 87 -1.07 -1.94 -11.95
N HIS A 88 -0.02 -2.61 -12.40
CA HIS A 88 0.00 -4.04 -12.67
C HIS A 88 0.40 -4.88 -11.45
N GLU A 89 0.83 -4.25 -10.34
CA GLU A 89 1.19 -5.01 -9.14
C GLU A 89 -0.03 -5.30 -8.26
N SER A 90 -0.18 -6.56 -7.90
CA SER A 90 -1.13 -6.97 -6.87
C SER A 90 -0.73 -6.43 -5.49
N PHE A 91 -1.69 -6.33 -4.56
CA PHE A 91 -1.39 -6.04 -3.15
C PHE A 91 -0.33 -6.99 -2.57
N THR A 92 -0.37 -8.25 -2.96
CA THR A 92 0.58 -9.28 -2.51
C THR A 92 2.00 -8.96 -2.95
N GLU A 93 2.20 -8.63 -4.21
CA GLU A 93 3.51 -8.24 -4.77
C GLU A 93 4.02 -6.95 -4.16
N GLN A 94 3.14 -5.95 -4.03
CA GLN A 94 3.46 -4.68 -3.41
C GLN A 94 3.95 -4.84 -1.97
N MET A 95 3.27 -5.67 -1.15
CA MET A 95 3.69 -5.93 0.23
C MET A 95 5.01 -6.69 0.27
N ARG A 96 5.19 -7.71 -0.57
CA ARG A 96 6.46 -8.47 -0.65
C ARG A 96 7.63 -7.59 -1.05
N ARG A 97 7.44 -6.69 -2.03
CA ARG A 97 8.47 -5.71 -2.44
C ARG A 97 8.90 -4.79 -1.29
N GLN A 98 7.99 -4.47 -0.38
CA GLN A 98 8.25 -3.70 0.83
C GLN A 98 8.77 -4.53 2.01
N GLY A 99 9.09 -5.82 1.79
CA GLY A 99 9.57 -6.73 2.83
C GLY A 99 8.52 -7.15 3.85
N LYS A 100 7.22 -6.90 3.57
CA LYS A 100 6.10 -7.26 4.44
C LYS A 100 5.50 -8.60 4.05
N ARG A 101 4.84 -9.26 4.99
CA ARG A 101 4.09 -10.51 4.76
C ARG A 101 2.63 -10.18 4.44
N PRO A 102 2.18 -10.34 3.18
CA PRO A 102 0.79 -10.15 2.84
C PRO A 102 -0.06 -11.32 3.32
N SER A 103 -1.27 -11.02 3.77
CA SER A 103 -2.32 -12.02 4.05
C SER A 103 -3.70 -11.41 3.81
N SER A 104 -4.73 -12.25 3.85
CA SER A 104 -6.13 -11.83 3.75
C SER A 104 -6.95 -12.54 4.81
N ASP A 105 -7.83 -11.81 5.46
CA ASP A 105 -8.91 -12.35 6.26
C ASP A 105 -10.17 -12.34 5.36
N ILE A 106 -10.52 -13.50 4.81
CA ILE A 106 -11.67 -13.68 3.91
C ILE A 106 -12.94 -13.65 4.75
N ARG A 107 -13.79 -12.65 4.52
CA ARG A 107 -15.05 -12.46 5.24
C ARG A 107 -16.20 -13.23 4.61
N SER A 108 -16.28 -13.20 3.30
CA SER A 108 -17.23 -14.01 2.54
C SER A 108 -16.80 -14.14 1.09
N ILE A 109 -17.25 -15.21 0.45
CA ILE A 109 -17.32 -15.36 -1.00
C ILE A 109 -18.69 -15.91 -1.35
N GLU A 110 -19.45 -15.15 -2.12
CA GLU A 110 -20.81 -15.47 -2.50
C GLU A 110 -20.97 -15.44 -4.01
N MET A 111 -21.84 -16.24 -4.56
CA MET A 111 -22.19 -16.18 -5.98
C MET A 111 -23.49 -15.38 -6.14
N LEU A 112 -23.43 -14.33 -6.94
CA LEU A 112 -24.53 -13.41 -7.17
C LEU A 112 -24.98 -13.45 -8.63
N THR A 113 -26.29 -13.35 -8.84
CA THR A 113 -26.94 -13.16 -10.14
C THR A 113 -27.57 -11.78 -10.26
N GLU A 114 -27.86 -11.14 -9.13
CA GLU A 114 -28.41 -9.80 -9.07
C GLU A 114 -27.35 -8.84 -8.49
N LEU A 115 -27.09 -7.76 -9.18
CA LEU A 115 -26.07 -6.78 -8.85
C LEU A 115 -26.63 -5.36 -8.96
N PRO A 116 -26.02 -4.40 -8.23
CA PRO A 116 -26.27 -2.99 -8.51
C PRO A 116 -26.06 -2.68 -10.00
N PRO A 117 -26.96 -1.93 -10.66
CA PRO A 117 -26.90 -1.69 -12.11
C PRO A 117 -25.55 -1.13 -12.58
N GLN A 118 -24.92 -0.30 -11.78
CA GLN A 118 -23.60 0.28 -12.09
C GLN A 118 -22.49 -0.77 -12.16
N ILE A 119 -22.53 -1.83 -11.34
CA ILE A 119 -21.55 -2.91 -11.35
C ILE A 119 -21.80 -3.84 -12.54
N ALA A 120 -23.07 -4.19 -12.79
CA ALA A 120 -23.46 -5.00 -13.93
C ALA A 120 -23.05 -4.32 -15.26
N ALA A 121 -23.29 -3.01 -15.37
CA ALA A 121 -22.88 -2.22 -16.53
C ALA A 121 -21.36 -2.16 -16.70
N ALA A 122 -20.62 -1.90 -15.61
CA ALA A 122 -19.14 -1.83 -15.65
C ALA A 122 -18.51 -3.18 -16.03
N LEU A 123 -19.11 -4.29 -15.61
CA LEU A 123 -18.70 -5.64 -15.98
C LEU A 123 -19.30 -6.10 -17.31
N GLN A 124 -20.14 -5.29 -17.99
CA GLN A 124 -20.80 -5.63 -19.24
C GLN A 124 -21.50 -7.01 -19.18
N LEU A 125 -22.21 -7.26 -18.07
CA LEU A 125 -22.86 -8.55 -17.85
C LEU A 125 -24.14 -8.68 -18.68
N HIS A 126 -24.35 -9.87 -19.20
CA HIS A 126 -25.63 -10.26 -19.79
C HIS A 126 -26.59 -10.85 -18.74
N ASP A 127 -27.86 -10.91 -19.08
CA ASP A 127 -28.88 -11.49 -18.20
C ASP A 127 -28.51 -12.92 -17.79
N GLY A 128 -28.57 -13.18 -16.48
CA GLY A 128 -28.27 -14.50 -15.90
C GLY A 128 -26.79 -14.80 -15.71
N GLU A 129 -25.86 -13.92 -16.11
CA GLU A 129 -24.45 -14.11 -15.78
C GLU A 129 -24.22 -14.01 -14.28
N ARG A 130 -23.30 -14.85 -13.78
CA ARG A 130 -22.96 -14.95 -12.37
C ARG A 130 -21.62 -14.29 -12.08
N VAL A 131 -21.51 -13.68 -10.90
CA VAL A 131 -20.25 -13.14 -10.38
C VAL A 131 -20.00 -13.65 -8.97
N TYR A 132 -18.74 -13.84 -8.65
CA TYR A 132 -18.32 -13.97 -7.25
C TYR A 132 -18.25 -12.59 -6.62
N CYS A 133 -18.84 -12.44 -5.43
CA CYS A 133 -18.64 -11.30 -4.54
C CYS A 133 -17.73 -11.74 -3.41
N LEU A 134 -16.45 -11.41 -3.53
CA LEU A 134 -15.44 -11.69 -2.51
C LEU A 134 -15.27 -10.47 -1.62
N LYS A 135 -15.42 -10.65 -0.30
CA LYS A 135 -15.15 -9.62 0.71
C LYS A 135 -14.00 -10.07 1.59
N ARG A 136 -12.94 -9.25 1.70
CA ARG A 136 -11.76 -9.59 2.51
C ARG A 136 -11.08 -8.37 3.09
N VAL A 137 -10.44 -8.54 4.24
CA VAL A 137 -9.52 -7.57 4.81
C VAL A 137 -8.10 -7.96 4.41
N ARG A 138 -7.43 -7.08 3.67
CA ARG A 138 -6.03 -7.26 3.27
C ARG A 138 -5.13 -6.82 4.40
N GLN A 139 -4.15 -7.62 4.73
CA GLN A 139 -3.24 -7.40 5.85
C GLN A 139 -1.79 -7.42 5.40
N ALA A 140 -0.96 -6.65 6.10
CA ALA A 140 0.50 -6.71 6.01
C ALA A 140 1.05 -6.92 7.42
N ASP A 141 1.83 -7.98 7.63
CA ASP A 141 2.33 -8.39 8.96
C ASP A 141 1.23 -8.52 10.02
N GLY A 142 0.04 -9.01 9.61
CA GLY A 142 -1.14 -9.13 10.47
C GLY A 142 -1.89 -7.83 10.75
N ILE A 143 -1.43 -6.69 10.20
CA ILE A 143 -2.06 -5.39 10.39
C ILE A 143 -3.05 -5.14 9.25
N PRO A 144 -4.34 -4.82 9.53
CA PRO A 144 -5.30 -4.46 8.52
C PRO A 144 -4.88 -3.21 7.75
N MET A 145 -4.77 -3.34 6.42
CA MET A 145 -4.34 -2.29 5.50
C MET A 145 -5.49 -1.77 4.65
N ALA A 146 -6.32 -2.69 4.14
CA ALA A 146 -7.43 -2.35 3.27
C ALA A 146 -8.59 -3.35 3.42
N TYR A 147 -9.82 -2.88 3.20
CA TYR A 147 -11.00 -3.73 3.02
C TYR A 147 -11.38 -3.73 1.55
N GLU A 148 -11.48 -4.92 0.97
CA GLU A 148 -11.72 -5.14 -0.45
C GLU A 148 -13.03 -5.87 -0.68
N ILE A 149 -13.82 -5.38 -1.64
CA ILE A 149 -15.00 -6.03 -2.18
C ILE A 149 -14.76 -6.22 -3.68
N ALA A 150 -14.58 -7.45 -4.12
CA ALA A 150 -14.31 -7.79 -5.52
C ALA A 150 -15.48 -8.54 -6.13
N TYR A 151 -15.97 -8.02 -7.25
CA TYR A 151 -16.97 -8.67 -8.09
C TYR A 151 -16.25 -9.24 -9.32
N ILE A 152 -16.19 -10.58 -9.42
CA ILE A 152 -15.37 -11.29 -10.40
C ILE A 152 -16.28 -12.14 -11.27
N ARG A 153 -16.17 -12.03 -12.59
CA ARG A 153 -16.98 -12.81 -13.53
C ARG A 153 -16.72 -14.31 -13.36
N GLN A 154 -17.76 -15.07 -13.02
CA GLN A 154 -17.65 -16.51 -12.77
C GLN A 154 -17.27 -17.28 -14.04
N SER A 155 -17.74 -16.83 -15.21
CA SER A 155 -17.43 -17.45 -16.50
C SER A 155 -15.93 -17.44 -16.82
N LEU A 156 -15.19 -16.43 -16.37
CA LEU A 156 -13.75 -16.31 -16.56
C LEU A 156 -12.94 -17.05 -15.49
N CYS A 157 -13.51 -17.20 -14.29
CA CYS A 157 -12.83 -17.80 -13.13
C CYS A 157 -13.68 -18.93 -12.51
N PRO A 158 -13.94 -20.04 -13.24
CA PRO A 158 -14.77 -21.11 -12.70
C PRO A 158 -14.12 -21.74 -11.45
N ASN A 159 -14.95 -22.07 -10.46
CA ASN A 159 -14.53 -22.67 -9.17
C ASN A 159 -13.53 -21.81 -8.35
N LEU A 160 -13.46 -20.51 -8.57
CA LEU A 160 -12.55 -19.60 -7.85
C LEU A 160 -12.62 -19.79 -6.32
N HIS A 161 -13.81 -20.01 -5.76
CA HIS A 161 -14.04 -20.21 -4.33
C HIS A 161 -13.29 -21.40 -3.72
N THR A 162 -12.91 -22.39 -4.52
CA THR A 162 -12.16 -23.58 -4.06
C THR A 162 -10.65 -23.36 -4.04
N LEU A 163 -10.18 -22.30 -4.70
CA LEU A 163 -8.76 -21.96 -4.85
C LEU A 163 -8.29 -20.85 -3.92
N LEU A 164 -9.24 -20.17 -3.26
CA LEU A 164 -8.93 -19.05 -2.40
C LEU A 164 -8.48 -19.52 -1.02
N LEU A 165 -7.26 -19.17 -0.65
CA LEU A 165 -6.69 -19.28 0.69
C LEU A 165 -6.33 -17.88 1.21
N ASP A 166 -6.07 -17.76 2.52
CA ASP A 166 -5.79 -16.47 3.17
C ASP A 166 -4.58 -15.72 2.61
N ASP A 167 -3.62 -16.43 2.03
CA ASP A 167 -2.42 -15.88 1.40
C ASP A 167 -2.48 -15.85 -0.14
N THR A 168 -3.61 -16.27 -0.74
CA THR A 168 -3.75 -16.36 -2.19
C THR A 168 -3.78 -14.97 -2.84
N SER A 169 -2.92 -14.76 -3.84
CA SER A 169 -2.99 -13.63 -4.75
C SER A 169 -4.01 -13.91 -5.85
N LEU A 170 -5.04 -13.05 -5.97
CA LEU A 170 -5.97 -13.15 -7.10
C LEU A 170 -5.26 -12.96 -8.44
N TYR A 171 -4.26 -12.07 -8.51
CA TYR A 171 -3.51 -11.83 -9.75
C TYR A 171 -2.77 -13.10 -10.19
N CYS A 172 -2.08 -13.79 -9.27
CA CYS A 172 -1.47 -15.08 -9.59
C CYS A 172 -2.50 -16.11 -10.07
N LEU A 173 -3.71 -16.15 -9.46
CA LEU A 173 -4.76 -17.03 -9.96
C LEU A 173 -5.22 -16.64 -11.37
N TYR A 174 -5.41 -15.35 -11.64
CA TYR A 174 -5.81 -14.90 -12.97
C TYR A 174 -4.76 -15.26 -14.03
N GLU A 175 -3.50 -15.02 -13.77
CA GLU A 175 -2.41 -15.22 -14.72
C GLU A 175 -1.98 -16.68 -14.82
N ASP A 176 -1.66 -17.32 -13.68
CA ASP A 176 -1.04 -18.64 -13.65
C ASP A 176 -2.06 -19.78 -13.79
N HIS A 177 -3.26 -19.64 -13.20
CA HIS A 177 -4.26 -20.71 -13.19
C HIS A 177 -5.30 -20.56 -14.31
N TYR A 178 -5.82 -19.33 -14.50
CA TYR A 178 -6.85 -19.07 -15.51
C TYR A 178 -6.28 -18.60 -16.86
N HIS A 179 -4.98 -18.31 -16.93
CA HIS A 179 -4.27 -17.83 -18.13
C HIS A 179 -4.90 -16.57 -18.73
N LEU A 180 -5.38 -15.67 -17.85
CA LEU A 180 -5.99 -14.41 -18.24
C LEU A 180 -4.92 -13.31 -18.34
N HIS A 181 -4.85 -12.66 -19.47
CA HIS A 181 -3.91 -11.56 -19.72
C HIS A 181 -4.58 -10.22 -19.38
N MET A 182 -4.30 -9.71 -18.17
CA MET A 182 -4.76 -8.39 -17.73
C MET A 182 -3.99 -7.30 -18.48
N ASP A 183 -4.71 -6.26 -18.97
CA ASP A 183 -4.12 -5.22 -19.82
C ASP A 183 -4.36 -3.81 -19.24
N THR A 184 -5.61 -3.39 -19.14
CA THR A 184 -5.96 -2.03 -18.74
C THR A 184 -6.78 -2.01 -17.48
N ILE A 185 -6.51 -1.05 -16.60
CA ILE A 185 -7.30 -0.79 -15.40
C ILE A 185 -7.86 0.63 -15.43
N GLU A 186 -9.18 0.74 -15.31
CA GLU A 186 -9.84 2.00 -15.03
C GLU A 186 -9.92 2.20 -13.53
N MET A 187 -9.57 3.38 -13.03
CA MET A 187 -9.52 3.62 -11.60
C MET A 187 -10.12 4.98 -11.22
N LYS A 188 -10.96 4.96 -10.22
CA LYS A 188 -11.51 6.16 -9.57
C LYS A 188 -11.10 6.17 -8.09
N MET A 189 -10.68 7.32 -7.59
CA MET A 189 -10.27 7.52 -6.20
C MET A 189 -11.12 8.58 -5.54
N GLU A 190 -11.55 8.31 -4.31
CA GLU A 190 -12.38 9.21 -3.51
C GLU A 190 -11.87 9.21 -2.05
N ALA A 191 -11.70 10.40 -1.48
CA ALA A 191 -11.46 10.52 -0.04
C ALA A 191 -12.81 10.49 0.69
N ILE A 192 -12.96 9.58 1.63
CA ILE A 192 -14.17 9.44 2.44
C ILE A 192 -13.82 9.38 3.93
N THR A 193 -14.79 9.62 4.79
CA THR A 193 -14.66 9.34 6.23
C THR A 193 -15.10 7.91 6.51
N ALA A 194 -14.32 7.18 7.32
CA ALA A 194 -14.65 5.82 7.72
C ALA A 194 -15.93 5.80 8.57
N ASP A 195 -16.89 5.00 8.18
CA ASP A 195 -18.02 4.64 9.00
C ASP A 195 -17.64 3.64 10.11
N SER A 196 -18.57 3.31 10.99
CA SER A 196 -18.34 2.39 12.11
C SER A 196 -17.94 0.96 11.66
N HIS A 197 -18.38 0.53 10.48
CA HIS A 197 -18.05 -0.77 9.91
C HIS A 197 -16.60 -0.80 9.43
N LEU A 198 -16.20 0.18 8.63
CA LEU A 198 -14.81 0.32 8.16
C LEU A 198 -13.83 0.54 9.31
N GLN A 199 -14.23 1.33 10.33
CA GLN A 199 -13.41 1.52 11.53
C GLN A 199 -13.08 0.20 12.22
N LYS A 200 -14.07 -0.70 12.37
CA LYS A 200 -13.87 -2.03 12.97
C LYS A 200 -13.00 -2.92 12.09
N LEU A 201 -13.29 -2.99 10.79
CA LEU A 201 -12.55 -3.86 9.86
C LEU A 201 -11.09 -3.47 9.71
N LEU A 202 -10.79 -2.17 9.69
CA LEU A 202 -9.44 -1.63 9.48
C LEU A 202 -8.72 -1.24 10.78
N ASN A 203 -9.37 -1.49 11.93
CA ASN A 203 -8.86 -1.12 13.26
C ASN A 203 -8.45 0.36 13.33
N LEU A 204 -9.33 1.25 12.84
CA LEU A 204 -9.10 2.70 12.83
C LEU A 204 -9.54 3.32 14.15
N LYS A 205 -8.80 4.33 14.60
CA LYS A 205 -9.11 5.08 15.83
C LYS A 205 -9.76 6.42 15.48
N GLY A 206 -10.98 6.62 15.96
CA GLY A 206 -11.71 7.88 15.75
C GLY A 206 -12.15 8.11 14.30
N SER A 207 -12.52 9.36 13.98
CA SER A 207 -12.91 9.77 12.64
C SER A 207 -11.65 9.87 11.77
N MET A 208 -11.46 8.92 10.87
CA MET A 208 -10.26 8.83 10.04
C MET A 208 -10.63 8.82 8.56
N ALA A 209 -9.81 9.49 7.76
CA ALA A 209 -9.95 9.46 6.31
C ALA A 209 -9.58 8.08 5.76
N VAL A 210 -10.32 7.64 4.78
CA VAL A 210 -10.11 6.41 4.03
C VAL A 210 -10.04 6.77 2.55
N LEU A 211 -9.06 6.24 1.84
CA LEU A 211 -9.01 6.34 0.38
C LEU A 211 -9.83 5.19 -0.20
N LYS A 212 -10.99 5.51 -0.77
CA LYS A 212 -11.81 4.57 -1.52
C LYS A 212 -11.32 4.55 -2.97
N MET A 213 -10.92 3.37 -3.42
CA MET A 213 -10.54 3.13 -4.81
C MET A 213 -11.56 2.18 -5.44
N THR A 214 -12.08 2.58 -6.59
CA THR A 214 -12.96 1.74 -7.40
C THR A 214 -12.25 1.47 -8.72
N SER A 215 -12.14 0.21 -9.11
CA SER A 215 -11.41 -0.16 -10.33
C SER A 215 -12.13 -1.24 -11.12
N VAL A 216 -11.96 -1.17 -12.45
CA VAL A 216 -12.36 -2.19 -13.41
C VAL A 216 -11.11 -2.65 -14.16
N MET A 217 -10.81 -3.93 -14.12
CA MET A 217 -9.71 -4.54 -14.87
C MET A 217 -10.26 -5.13 -16.16
N HIS A 218 -9.59 -4.82 -17.26
CA HIS A 218 -9.89 -5.36 -18.58
C HIS A 218 -8.79 -6.30 -19.06
N LEU A 219 -9.19 -7.34 -19.75
CA LEU A 219 -8.29 -8.24 -20.47
C LEU A 219 -7.82 -7.59 -21.77
N SER A 220 -6.84 -8.19 -22.45
CA SER A 220 -6.28 -7.69 -23.71
C SER A 220 -7.30 -7.59 -24.86
N ASP A 221 -8.41 -8.31 -24.77
CA ASP A 221 -9.55 -8.21 -25.69
C ASP A 221 -10.61 -7.20 -25.26
N SER A 222 -10.31 -6.38 -24.25
CA SER A 222 -11.21 -5.42 -23.61
C SER A 222 -12.35 -6.03 -22.79
N THR A 223 -12.37 -7.34 -22.57
CA THR A 223 -13.37 -7.99 -21.70
C THR A 223 -13.16 -7.57 -20.24
N PRO A 224 -14.15 -7.05 -19.52
CA PRO A 224 -14.01 -6.74 -18.10
C PRO A 224 -13.89 -8.04 -17.30
N LEU A 225 -12.82 -8.17 -16.51
CA LEU A 225 -12.56 -9.32 -15.66
C LEU A 225 -13.21 -9.18 -14.28
N TYR A 226 -12.98 -8.04 -13.64
CA TYR A 226 -13.50 -7.75 -12.31
C TYR A 226 -13.83 -6.28 -12.09
N TYR A 227 -14.71 -6.04 -11.11
CA TYR A 227 -14.96 -4.73 -10.52
C TYR A 227 -14.60 -4.78 -9.05
N VAL A 228 -13.73 -3.89 -8.58
CA VAL A 228 -13.25 -3.88 -7.19
C VAL A 228 -13.54 -2.54 -6.53
N ILE A 229 -14.01 -2.60 -5.28
CA ILE A 229 -14.05 -1.46 -4.36
C ILE A 229 -13.07 -1.77 -3.24
N CYS A 230 -12.06 -0.93 -3.05
CA CYS A 230 -11.05 -1.09 -2.02
C CYS A 230 -11.00 0.15 -1.13
N TYR A 231 -11.08 -0.04 0.18
CA TYR A 231 -11.04 0.99 1.19
C TYR A 231 -9.71 0.92 1.92
N HIS A 232 -8.79 1.81 1.58
CA HIS A 232 -7.45 1.86 2.17
C HIS A 232 -7.42 2.75 3.41
N ALA A 233 -6.82 2.25 4.49
CA ALA A 233 -6.64 3.00 5.72
C ALA A 233 -5.74 4.22 5.47
N GLY A 234 -6.27 5.43 5.65
CA GLY A 234 -5.59 6.67 5.26
C GLY A 234 -4.34 7.03 6.08
N ASP A 235 -4.19 6.41 7.26
CA ASP A 235 -2.98 6.50 8.08
C ASP A 235 -1.87 5.53 7.64
N LYS A 236 -2.21 4.54 6.79
CA LYS A 236 -1.31 3.46 6.36
C LYS A 236 -1.02 3.46 4.86
N TYR A 237 -1.82 4.18 4.08
CA TYR A 237 -1.72 4.23 2.62
C TYR A 237 -1.39 5.62 2.10
N GLU A 238 -0.48 5.68 1.15
CA GLU A 238 -0.16 6.86 0.35
C GLU A 238 -0.16 6.47 -1.11
N TYR A 239 -0.80 7.31 -1.94
CA TYR A 239 -0.83 7.11 -3.39
C TYR A 239 0.07 8.13 -4.07
N THR A 240 1.08 7.64 -4.80
CA THR A 240 2.03 8.47 -5.55
C THR A 240 1.98 8.09 -7.03
N THR A 241 1.83 9.07 -7.90
CA THR A 241 1.90 8.87 -9.36
C THR A 241 2.85 9.88 -9.99
N THR A 242 3.61 9.44 -10.99
CA THR A 242 4.43 10.31 -11.84
C THR A 242 3.83 10.30 -13.23
N MET A 243 3.38 11.44 -13.70
CA MET A 243 2.80 11.59 -15.04
C MET A 243 3.72 12.44 -15.90
N PRO A 244 4.05 12.02 -17.15
CA PRO A 244 4.75 12.87 -18.07
C PRO A 244 3.84 14.05 -18.44
N ARG A 245 4.40 15.25 -18.43
CA ARG A 245 3.72 16.43 -18.95
C ARG A 245 3.95 16.49 -20.47
N HIS A 246 2.97 16.04 -21.24
CA HIS A 246 2.95 16.31 -22.66
C HIS A 246 2.46 17.76 -22.86
N LEU A 247 3.31 18.58 -23.49
CA LEU A 247 2.96 19.90 -24.03
C LEU A 247 2.41 19.72 -25.44
#